data_159ff9bac8174d01d9131c550f651dfd
#
_entry.id   159ff9bac8174d01d9131c550f651dfd
#
_cell.length_a   1.000
_cell.length_b   1.000
_cell.length_c   1.000
_cell.angle_alpha   90.00
_cell.angle_beta   90.00
_cell.angle_gamma   90.00
#
_symmetry.space_group_name_H-M   'P 1'
#
loop_
_entity.id
_entity.type
_entity.pdbx_description
1 polymer ?
#
loop_
_entity_poly.entity_id
_entity_poly.type
_entity_poly.pdbx_seq_one_letter_code
_entity_poly.pdbx_strand_id
1 'polypeptide(L)'
;MQQPEQKALPAHSLKVCRGAVQCPHAVLGQDIGAELETVLAHSGWAEFLTGRVHPLRHHHQFRIAVSSCPNGCSQPHIADFALIAAARIGLAQERCSGCGQCTLACAENALSLQDGIHLDQSRCLGCAACARICPEDALFVEQTGYRVLLGGKLGRHPRLAHELGFFTLPQALGILERVLRVLMEQYRPGLRLGDLIEQMSRKKFDIKVGP
;
A
#
# COMPACT_ATOMS: atom_id res chain seq x y z
N MET A 1 25.07 36.74 13.02
CA MET A 1 24.33 35.95 12.01
C MET A 1 23.58 34.87 12.77
N GLN A 2 22.26 35.07 12.97
CA GLN A 2 21.40 34.05 13.58
C GLN A 2 21.24 32.93 12.56
N GLN A 3 21.63 31.70 12.92
CA GLN A 3 21.33 30.52 12.11
C GLN A 3 19.81 30.36 12.07
N PRO A 4 19.21 30.10 10.90
CA PRO A 4 17.76 29.82 10.82
C PRO A 4 17.47 28.61 11.71
N GLU A 5 16.48 28.73 12.59
CA GLU A 5 15.94 27.63 13.38
C GLU A 5 15.59 26.48 12.43
N GLN A 6 16.34 25.41 12.47
CA GLN A 6 16.01 24.21 11.69
C GLN A 6 14.75 23.61 12.28
N LYS A 7 13.63 23.77 11.55
CA LYS A 7 12.35 23.17 11.89
C LYS A 7 12.57 21.67 12.13
N ALA A 8 12.23 21.18 13.31
CA ALA A 8 12.39 19.79 13.67
C ALA A 8 11.60 18.91 12.65
N LEU A 9 12.28 17.87 12.13
CA LEU A 9 11.62 16.95 11.21
C LEU A 9 10.60 16.09 11.97
N PRO A 10 9.44 15.78 11.38
CA PRO A 10 8.46 14.87 11.98
C PRO A 10 8.99 13.43 12.05
N ALA A 11 8.49 12.64 12.99
CA ALA A 11 8.88 11.24 13.18
C ALA A 11 8.44 10.31 12.04
N HIS A 12 7.49 10.74 11.23
CA HIS A 12 7.00 10.02 10.05
C HIS A 12 6.84 10.96 8.86
N SER A 13 6.65 10.38 7.69
CA SER A 13 6.24 11.08 6.48
C SER A 13 5.12 10.31 5.79
N LEU A 14 4.05 11.00 5.43
CA LEU A 14 2.90 10.44 4.71
C LEU A 14 2.84 11.05 3.30
N LYS A 15 2.84 10.18 2.29
CA LYS A 15 2.68 10.55 0.89
C LYS A 15 1.42 9.89 0.32
N VAL A 16 0.37 10.68 0.16
CA VAL A 16 -0.88 10.23 -0.48
C VAL A 16 -0.87 10.61 -1.96
N CYS A 17 -1.31 9.68 -2.80
CA CYS A 17 -1.46 9.91 -4.24
C CYS A 17 -2.56 10.96 -4.50
N ARG A 18 -2.26 11.95 -5.34
CA ARG A 18 -3.24 12.98 -5.75
C ARG A 18 -4.43 12.40 -6.55
N GLY A 19 -4.34 11.14 -6.97
CA GLY A 19 -5.37 10.43 -7.73
C GLY A 19 -6.69 10.22 -6.99
N ALA A 20 -6.70 10.34 -5.67
CA ALA A 20 -7.93 10.24 -4.88
C ALA A 20 -9.02 11.25 -5.29
N VAL A 21 -8.62 12.39 -5.87
CA VAL A 21 -9.55 13.48 -6.20
C VAL A 21 -9.78 13.65 -7.70
N GLN A 22 -8.83 13.31 -8.58
CA GLN A 22 -8.86 13.72 -9.99
C GLN A 22 -8.36 12.67 -11.00
N CYS A 23 -7.96 11.47 -10.58
CA CYS A 23 -7.37 10.50 -11.49
C CYS A 23 -8.43 9.51 -12.04
N PRO A 24 -8.58 9.40 -13.39
CA PRO A 24 -9.52 8.44 -13.98
C PRO A 24 -9.15 6.98 -13.75
N HIS A 25 -7.92 6.71 -13.31
CA HIS A 25 -7.42 5.37 -13.01
C HIS A 25 -7.59 4.96 -11.55
N ALA A 26 -8.08 5.87 -10.68
CA ALA A 26 -8.27 5.55 -9.27
C ALA A 26 -9.25 4.38 -9.10
N VAL A 27 -8.86 3.38 -8.30
CA VAL A 27 -9.75 2.30 -7.86
C VAL A 27 -10.58 2.78 -6.67
N LEU A 28 -9.92 3.48 -5.75
CA LEU A 28 -10.57 4.16 -4.64
C LEU A 28 -10.22 5.66 -4.70
N GLY A 29 -11.24 6.50 -4.84
CA GLY A 29 -11.13 7.96 -4.85
C GLY A 29 -11.19 8.59 -3.45
N GLN A 30 -10.79 7.86 -2.41
CA GLN A 30 -10.85 8.31 -1.02
C GLN A 30 -9.46 8.75 -0.54
N ASP A 31 -9.37 9.92 0.08
CA ASP A 31 -8.18 10.33 0.83
C ASP A 31 -8.31 9.79 2.26
N ILE A 32 -7.41 8.87 2.61
CA ILE A 32 -7.35 8.23 3.92
C ILE A 32 -6.20 8.78 4.78
N GLY A 33 -5.70 9.96 4.42
CA GLY A 33 -4.58 10.57 5.15
C GLY A 33 -4.92 10.85 6.61
N ALA A 34 -6.14 11.35 6.89
CA ALA A 34 -6.59 11.66 8.24
C ALA A 34 -6.69 10.43 9.14
N GLU A 35 -7.19 9.31 8.61
CA GLU A 35 -7.27 8.03 9.33
C GLU A 35 -5.88 7.49 9.68
N LEU A 36 -4.92 7.58 8.75
CA LEU A 36 -3.54 7.18 9.00
C LEU A 36 -2.86 8.07 10.05
N GLU A 37 -3.03 9.40 9.96
CA GLU A 37 -2.51 10.33 10.96
C GLU A 37 -3.13 10.07 12.36
N THR A 38 -4.40 9.70 12.42
CA THR A 38 -5.05 9.31 13.67
C THR A 38 -4.38 8.08 14.30
N VAL A 39 -4.10 7.04 13.51
CA VAL A 39 -3.39 5.85 14.01
C VAL A 39 -1.97 6.21 14.47
N LEU A 40 -1.25 7.03 13.70
CA LEU A 40 0.10 7.47 14.05
C LEU A 40 0.12 8.26 15.37
N ALA A 41 -0.82 9.19 15.55
CA ALA A 41 -0.94 9.98 16.76
C ALA A 41 -1.23 9.08 17.99
N HIS A 42 -2.16 8.12 17.88
CA HIS A 42 -2.50 7.22 18.98
C HIS A 42 -1.43 6.15 19.27
N SER A 43 -0.57 5.84 18.30
CA SER A 43 0.47 4.82 18.48
C SER A 43 1.59 5.24 19.45
N GLY A 44 1.76 6.53 19.72
CA GLY A 44 2.88 7.07 20.48
C GLY A 44 4.22 7.02 19.73
N TRP A 45 4.22 6.74 18.42
CA TRP A 45 5.44 6.64 17.61
C TRP A 45 6.29 7.92 17.61
N ALA A 46 5.63 9.08 17.52
CA ALA A 46 6.33 10.36 17.45
C ALA A 46 7.13 10.63 18.73
N GLU A 47 6.51 10.49 19.90
CA GLU A 47 7.12 10.67 21.21
C GLU A 47 8.22 9.64 21.46
N PHE A 48 7.94 8.38 21.08
CA PHE A 48 8.89 7.29 21.20
C PHE A 48 10.18 7.56 20.43
N LEU A 49 10.09 8.01 19.17
CA LEU A 49 11.23 8.23 18.31
C LEU A 49 11.99 9.52 18.71
N THR A 50 11.27 10.61 18.95
CA THR A 50 11.88 11.90 19.34
C THR A 50 12.59 11.83 20.70
N GLY A 51 12.11 10.99 21.61
CA GLY A 51 12.79 10.73 22.88
C GLY A 51 14.11 9.95 22.77
N ARG A 52 14.42 9.35 21.61
CA ARG A 52 15.60 8.47 21.39
C ARG A 52 16.56 8.97 20.35
N VAL A 53 16.14 9.84 19.44
CA VAL A 53 16.93 10.26 18.28
C VAL A 53 16.94 11.77 18.16
N HIS A 54 18.08 12.38 18.37
CA HIS A 54 18.31 13.82 18.22
C HIS A 54 19.61 14.10 17.46
N PRO A 55 19.61 14.99 16.46
CA PRO A 55 18.43 15.51 15.74
C PRO A 55 17.80 14.44 14.81
N LEU A 56 16.50 14.52 14.63
CA LEU A 56 15.83 13.69 13.62
C LEU A 56 16.31 14.07 12.20
N ARG A 57 16.55 13.03 11.38
CA ARG A 57 16.92 13.17 9.97
C ARG A 57 15.93 12.41 9.11
N HIS A 58 15.84 12.72 7.81
CA HIS A 58 14.91 12.07 6.87
C HIS A 58 14.99 10.53 6.86
N HIS A 59 16.16 9.95 7.10
CA HIS A 59 16.31 8.49 7.15
C HIS A 59 15.79 7.85 8.44
N HIS A 60 15.49 8.64 9.47
CA HIS A 60 14.85 8.16 10.70
C HIS A 60 13.34 8.11 10.60
N GLN A 61 12.75 8.87 9.67
CA GLN A 61 11.30 8.92 9.51
C GLN A 61 10.72 7.56 9.11
N PHE A 62 9.63 7.17 9.73
CA PHE A 62 8.79 6.07 9.27
C PHE A 62 7.99 6.57 8.06
N ARG A 63 8.21 5.96 6.90
CA ARG A 63 7.61 6.42 5.64
C ARG A 63 6.37 5.62 5.30
N ILE A 64 5.27 6.35 5.05
CA ILE A 64 3.99 5.79 4.63
C ILE A 64 3.67 6.31 3.24
N ALA A 65 3.20 5.43 2.36
CA ALA A 65 2.76 5.80 1.03
C ALA A 65 1.39 5.19 0.71
N VAL A 66 0.48 5.99 0.15
CA VAL A 66 -0.85 5.55 -0.28
C VAL A 66 -1.01 5.82 -1.76
N SER A 67 -1.36 4.80 -2.53
CA SER A 67 -1.69 4.92 -3.95
C SER A 67 -3.15 4.52 -4.19
N SER A 68 -3.88 5.36 -4.92
CA SER A 68 -5.30 5.16 -5.26
C SER A 68 -5.52 4.09 -6.35
N CYS A 69 -4.46 3.53 -6.93
CA CYS A 69 -4.49 2.45 -7.91
C CYS A 69 -3.13 1.74 -7.99
N PRO A 70 -3.04 0.57 -8.67
CA PRO A 70 -1.80 -0.21 -8.82
C PRO A 70 -0.63 0.50 -9.52
N ASN A 71 -0.86 1.62 -10.21
CA ASN A 71 0.22 2.39 -10.86
C ASN A 71 1.28 2.92 -9.88
N GLY A 72 0.97 3.02 -8.57
CA GLY A 72 1.97 3.26 -7.54
C GLY A 72 2.63 4.64 -7.58
N CYS A 73 1.95 5.72 -8.01
CA CYS A 73 2.51 7.07 -8.17
C CYS A 73 3.11 7.65 -6.88
N SER A 74 2.63 7.24 -5.71
CA SER A 74 3.18 7.63 -4.40
C SER A 74 4.46 6.89 -4.02
N GLN A 75 4.95 5.97 -4.87
CA GLN A 75 6.13 5.13 -4.64
C GLN A 75 5.97 4.14 -3.46
N PRO A 76 4.87 3.37 -3.40
CA PRO A 76 4.54 2.50 -2.27
C PRO A 76 5.59 1.41 -2.04
N HIS A 77 6.24 0.92 -3.10
CA HIS A 77 7.21 -0.18 -3.01
C HIS A 77 8.51 0.17 -2.26
N ILE A 78 8.76 1.44 -1.97
CA ILE A 78 9.96 1.91 -1.26
C ILE A 78 9.63 2.63 0.06
N ALA A 79 8.41 2.49 0.55
CA ALA A 79 7.97 2.97 1.85
C ALA A 79 8.11 1.89 2.92
N ASP A 80 8.19 2.29 4.19
CA ASP A 80 8.19 1.33 5.31
C ASP A 80 6.84 0.63 5.41
N PHE A 81 5.75 1.38 5.25
CA PHE A 81 4.38 0.87 5.16
C PHE A 81 3.69 1.49 3.95
N ALA A 82 2.98 0.69 3.18
CA ALA A 82 2.23 1.26 2.06
C ALA A 82 0.90 0.57 1.80
N LEU A 83 -0.02 1.36 1.24
CA LEU A 83 -1.34 0.94 0.82
C LEU A 83 -1.49 1.22 -0.68
N ILE A 84 -1.87 0.21 -1.44
CA ILE A 84 -2.24 0.34 -2.84
C ILE A 84 -3.69 -0.06 -2.97
N ALA A 85 -4.56 0.89 -3.35
CA ALA A 85 -5.96 0.60 -3.63
C ALA A 85 -6.07 -0.38 -4.79
N ALA A 86 -6.87 -1.41 -4.62
CA ALA A 86 -7.11 -2.47 -5.60
C ALA A 86 -8.54 -2.99 -5.50
N ALA A 87 -8.99 -3.66 -6.57
CA ALA A 87 -10.28 -4.31 -6.65
C ALA A 87 -10.11 -5.83 -6.86
N ARG A 88 -10.99 -6.61 -6.27
CA ARG A 88 -11.26 -7.98 -6.68
C ARG A 88 -12.27 -7.94 -7.80
N ILE A 89 -12.00 -8.66 -8.88
CA ILE A 89 -12.85 -8.69 -10.08
C ILE A 89 -13.66 -9.96 -10.06
N GLY A 90 -14.99 -9.79 -10.07
CA GLY A 90 -15.97 -10.84 -10.26
C GLY A 90 -16.21 -11.14 -11.73
N LEU A 91 -16.65 -12.34 -12.02
CA LEU A 91 -16.91 -12.90 -13.35
C LEU A 91 -18.33 -13.45 -13.43
N ALA A 92 -19.13 -12.97 -14.43
CA ALA A 92 -20.43 -13.49 -14.82
C ALA A 92 -20.34 -13.97 -16.27
N GLN A 93 -19.97 -15.24 -16.46
CA GLN A 93 -19.73 -15.85 -17.79
C GLN A 93 -20.96 -15.74 -18.71
N GLU A 94 -22.12 -15.89 -18.14
CA GLU A 94 -23.43 -15.84 -18.87
C GLU A 94 -23.72 -14.48 -19.50
N ARG A 95 -23.05 -13.42 -19.03
CA ARG A 95 -23.18 -12.06 -19.58
C ARG A 95 -22.15 -11.76 -20.67
N CYS A 96 -21.15 -12.60 -20.82
CA CYS A 96 -20.03 -12.31 -21.71
C CYS A 96 -20.42 -12.45 -23.18
N SER A 97 -20.45 -11.35 -23.95
CA SER A 97 -20.68 -11.34 -25.40
C SER A 97 -19.45 -11.73 -26.24
N GLY A 98 -18.27 -11.97 -25.61
CA GLY A 98 -17.03 -12.30 -26.33
C GLY A 98 -16.39 -11.14 -27.09
N CYS A 99 -16.76 -9.88 -26.81
CA CYS A 99 -16.33 -8.70 -27.56
C CYS A 99 -14.81 -8.37 -27.47
N GLY A 100 -14.08 -8.93 -26.53
CA GLY A 100 -12.62 -8.76 -26.38
C GLY A 100 -12.13 -7.43 -25.79
N GLN A 101 -12.99 -6.46 -25.49
CA GLN A 101 -12.57 -5.14 -24.99
C GLN A 101 -11.76 -5.23 -23.69
N CYS A 102 -12.11 -6.16 -22.81
CA CYS A 102 -11.43 -6.36 -21.53
C CYS A 102 -9.99 -6.90 -21.68
N THR A 103 -9.73 -7.75 -22.69
CA THR A 103 -8.40 -8.27 -22.96
C THR A 103 -7.49 -7.17 -23.50
N LEU A 104 -8.01 -6.29 -24.36
CA LEU A 104 -7.29 -5.12 -24.87
C LEU A 104 -7.00 -4.08 -23.78
N ALA A 105 -7.91 -3.94 -22.79
CA ALA A 105 -7.74 -3.00 -21.69
C ALA A 105 -6.81 -3.51 -20.58
N CYS A 106 -6.45 -4.80 -20.59
CA CYS A 106 -5.63 -5.40 -19.54
C CYS A 106 -4.14 -5.29 -19.89
N ALA A 107 -3.45 -4.29 -19.31
CA ALA A 107 -2.01 -4.11 -19.49
C ALA A 107 -1.18 -5.30 -18.96
N GLU A 108 -1.70 -6.07 -18.03
CA GLU A 108 -1.03 -7.24 -17.43
C GLU A 108 -1.26 -8.53 -18.23
N ASN A 109 -2.08 -8.49 -19.31
CA ASN A 109 -2.51 -9.69 -20.04
C ASN A 109 -3.05 -10.79 -19.11
N ALA A 110 -3.79 -10.39 -18.07
CA ALA A 110 -4.39 -11.30 -17.08
C ALA A 110 -5.72 -11.88 -17.56
N LEU A 111 -6.22 -11.49 -18.75
CA LEU A 111 -7.50 -11.92 -19.30
C LEU A 111 -7.32 -12.63 -20.64
N SER A 112 -8.07 -13.70 -20.86
CA SER A 112 -8.19 -14.41 -22.12
C SER A 112 -9.63 -14.80 -22.43
N LEU A 113 -9.93 -15.07 -23.72
CA LEU A 113 -11.27 -15.41 -24.23
C LEU A 113 -11.25 -16.77 -24.97
N GLN A 114 -10.57 -17.77 -24.43
CA GLN A 114 -10.60 -19.11 -24.97
C GLN A 114 -11.71 -19.89 -24.24
N ASP A 115 -12.74 -20.31 -24.97
CA ASP A 115 -13.91 -21.01 -24.41
C ASP A 115 -14.62 -20.27 -23.25
N GLY A 116 -14.72 -18.94 -23.39
CA GLY A 116 -15.24 -18.01 -22.39
C GLY A 116 -14.19 -17.07 -21.84
N ILE A 117 -14.57 -16.26 -20.86
CA ILE A 117 -13.67 -15.30 -20.25
C ILE A 117 -12.93 -15.94 -19.06
N HIS A 118 -11.60 -15.85 -19.07
CA HIS A 118 -10.74 -16.34 -18.00
C HIS A 118 -9.89 -15.21 -17.43
N LEU A 119 -9.82 -15.15 -16.09
CA LEU A 119 -8.99 -14.20 -15.34
C LEU A 119 -7.89 -14.94 -14.59
N ASP A 120 -6.66 -14.68 -14.97
CA ASP A 120 -5.48 -15.12 -14.21
C ASP A 120 -5.26 -14.19 -12.99
N GLN A 121 -5.66 -14.65 -11.83
CA GLN A 121 -5.53 -13.92 -10.58
C GLN A 121 -4.06 -13.65 -10.19
N SER A 122 -3.12 -14.48 -10.62
CA SER A 122 -1.69 -14.30 -10.31
C SER A 122 -1.07 -13.11 -11.04
N ARG A 123 -1.64 -12.73 -12.17
CA ARG A 123 -1.23 -11.57 -12.99
C ARG A 123 -2.08 -10.33 -12.71
N CYS A 124 -3.26 -10.50 -12.12
CA CYS A 124 -4.19 -9.40 -11.91
C CYS A 124 -3.73 -8.46 -10.79
N LEU A 125 -3.49 -7.20 -11.11
CA LEU A 125 -3.16 -6.17 -10.12
C LEU A 125 -4.38 -5.53 -9.44
N GLY A 126 -5.60 -5.86 -9.87
CA GLY A 126 -6.82 -5.26 -9.31
C GLY A 126 -7.05 -3.81 -9.73
N CYS A 127 -6.66 -3.40 -10.94
CA CYS A 127 -6.81 -2.02 -11.42
C CYS A 127 -8.24 -1.69 -11.88
N ALA A 128 -9.13 -2.68 -11.99
CA ALA A 128 -10.52 -2.58 -12.44
C ALA A 128 -10.73 -2.01 -13.86
N ALA A 129 -9.69 -1.93 -14.70
CA ALA A 129 -9.82 -1.42 -16.07
C ALA A 129 -10.80 -2.28 -16.89
N CYS A 130 -10.73 -3.60 -16.75
CA CYS A 130 -11.60 -4.55 -17.44
C CYS A 130 -13.06 -4.43 -17.01
N ALA A 131 -13.35 -4.18 -15.75
CA ALA A 131 -14.71 -3.97 -15.27
C ALA A 131 -15.30 -2.64 -15.80
N ARG A 132 -14.47 -1.58 -15.84
CA ARG A 132 -14.93 -0.27 -16.36
C ARG A 132 -15.25 -0.27 -17.85
N ILE A 133 -14.62 -1.14 -18.64
CA ILE A 133 -14.81 -1.19 -20.10
C ILE A 133 -15.83 -2.24 -20.54
N CYS A 134 -16.26 -3.13 -19.66
CA CYS A 134 -17.17 -4.22 -20.02
C CYS A 134 -18.59 -3.68 -20.26
N PRO A 135 -19.13 -3.75 -21.49
CA PRO A 135 -20.44 -3.20 -21.79
C PRO A 135 -21.61 -4.04 -21.21
N GLU A 136 -21.32 -5.31 -20.89
CA GLU A 136 -22.32 -6.28 -20.42
C GLU A 136 -22.20 -6.58 -18.93
N ASP A 137 -21.33 -5.83 -18.21
CA ASP A 137 -21.02 -6.10 -16.79
C ASP A 137 -20.66 -7.57 -16.50
N ALA A 138 -20.11 -8.28 -17.51
CA ALA A 138 -19.60 -9.64 -17.34
C ALA A 138 -18.35 -9.68 -16.44
N LEU A 139 -17.61 -8.59 -16.40
CA LEU A 139 -16.55 -8.31 -15.43
C LEU A 139 -17.00 -7.13 -14.57
N PHE A 140 -17.00 -7.31 -13.27
CA PHE A 140 -17.44 -6.29 -12.31
C PHE A 140 -16.53 -6.22 -11.09
N VAL A 141 -16.59 -5.11 -10.38
CA VAL A 141 -15.88 -4.97 -9.10
C VAL A 141 -16.70 -5.67 -8.02
N GLU A 142 -16.19 -6.80 -7.52
CA GLU A 142 -16.79 -7.56 -6.42
C GLU A 142 -16.48 -6.92 -5.06
N GLN A 143 -15.25 -6.49 -4.88
CA GLN A 143 -14.77 -5.89 -3.63
C GLN A 143 -13.66 -4.90 -3.93
N THR A 144 -13.62 -3.79 -3.17
CA THR A 144 -12.48 -2.88 -3.14
C THR A 144 -11.76 -2.94 -1.80
N GLY A 145 -10.47 -2.63 -1.79
CA GLY A 145 -9.64 -2.64 -0.60
C GLY A 145 -8.22 -2.18 -0.90
N TYR A 146 -7.30 -2.59 -0.05
CA TYR A 146 -5.89 -2.19 -0.13
C TYR A 146 -4.97 -3.39 -0.10
N ARG A 147 -4.04 -3.44 -1.03
CA ARG A 147 -2.85 -4.29 -0.92
C ARG A 147 -1.90 -3.60 0.06
N VAL A 148 -1.52 -4.30 1.12
CA VAL A 148 -0.62 -3.79 2.17
C VAL A 148 0.80 -4.23 1.86
N LEU A 149 1.73 -3.28 1.79
CA LEU A 149 3.14 -3.52 1.52
C LEU A 149 3.99 -3.07 2.72
N LEU A 150 5.03 -3.84 3.05
CA LEU A 150 5.86 -3.65 4.23
C LEU A 150 7.36 -3.67 3.92
N GLY A 151 8.12 -2.78 4.55
CA GLY A 151 9.57 -2.87 4.67
C GLY A 151 10.39 -2.38 3.48
N GLY A 152 9.80 -1.56 2.60
CA GLY A 152 10.53 -0.94 1.50
C GLY A 152 11.48 0.15 1.96
N LYS A 153 12.59 0.35 1.24
CA LYS A 153 13.53 1.44 1.46
C LYS A 153 14.36 1.74 0.22
N LEU A 154 14.81 2.99 0.09
CA LEU A 154 15.89 3.40 -0.79
C LEU A 154 17.18 3.67 -0.01
N GLY A 155 18.25 3.98 -0.69
CA GLY A 155 19.55 4.31 -0.13
C GLY A 155 20.62 3.30 -0.57
N ARG A 156 21.69 3.16 0.22
CA ARG A 156 22.83 2.28 -0.13
C ARG A 156 22.45 0.81 -0.36
N HIS A 157 21.42 0.36 0.34
CA HIS A 157 20.91 -1.01 0.25
C HIS A 157 19.41 -0.93 -0.04
N PRO A 158 19.01 -0.69 -1.30
CA PRO A 158 17.61 -0.58 -1.67
C PRO A 158 16.89 -1.92 -1.50
N ARG A 159 15.62 -1.83 -1.11
CA ARG A 159 14.75 -2.99 -0.96
C ARG A 159 13.34 -2.60 -1.36
N LEU A 160 12.70 -3.43 -2.15
CA LEU A 160 11.27 -3.30 -2.38
C LEU A 160 10.50 -3.87 -1.19
N ALA A 161 9.40 -3.21 -0.85
CA ALA A 161 8.44 -3.71 0.13
C ALA A 161 7.85 -5.05 -0.35
N HIS A 162 7.63 -5.99 0.58
CA HIS A 162 6.88 -7.19 0.27
C HIS A 162 5.39 -6.97 0.50
N GLU A 163 4.56 -7.66 -0.25
CA GLU A 163 3.11 -7.63 -0.07
C GLU A 163 2.68 -8.61 1.02
N LEU A 164 1.91 -8.11 1.99
CA LEU A 164 1.29 -8.92 3.03
C LEU A 164 -0.02 -9.56 2.53
N GLY A 165 -0.78 -8.85 1.70
CA GLY A 165 -2.05 -9.29 1.15
C GLY A 165 -3.02 -8.15 0.90
N PHE A 166 -4.30 -8.52 0.64
CA PHE A 166 -5.40 -7.62 0.36
C PHE A 166 -6.34 -7.52 1.57
N PHE A 167 -6.63 -6.29 2.01
CA PHE A 167 -7.33 -5.99 3.25
C PHE A 167 -8.33 -4.84 3.08
N THR A 168 -9.35 -4.81 3.93
CA THR A 168 -10.21 -3.62 4.09
C THR A 168 -9.46 -2.50 4.78
N LEU A 169 -9.96 -1.25 4.70
CA LEU A 169 -9.31 -0.12 5.37
C LEU A 169 -9.15 -0.34 6.89
N PRO A 170 -10.18 -0.76 7.64
CA PRO A 170 -10.02 -1.01 9.08
C PRO A 170 -8.95 -2.06 9.39
N GLN A 171 -8.86 -3.13 8.61
CA GLN A 171 -7.83 -4.14 8.77
C GLN A 171 -6.42 -3.58 8.49
N ALA A 172 -6.28 -2.78 7.43
CA ALA A 172 -5.01 -2.15 7.07
C ALA A 172 -4.53 -1.15 8.13
N LEU A 173 -5.44 -0.38 8.73
CA LEU A 173 -5.12 0.52 9.86
C LEU A 173 -4.69 -0.27 11.10
N GLY A 174 -5.37 -1.37 11.43
CA GLY A 174 -4.97 -2.26 12.51
C GLY A 174 -3.61 -2.92 12.27
N ILE A 175 -3.26 -3.24 11.01
CA ILE A 175 -1.92 -3.73 10.64
C ILE A 175 -0.87 -2.64 10.89
N LEU A 176 -1.13 -1.38 10.51
CA LEU A 176 -0.22 -0.27 10.77
C LEU A 176 0.06 -0.12 12.27
N GLU A 177 -0.97 -0.16 13.10
CA GLU A 177 -0.83 -0.07 14.56
C GLU A 177 0.08 -1.19 15.11
N ARG A 178 -0.15 -2.44 14.67
CA ARG A 178 0.66 -3.59 15.08
C ARG A 178 2.11 -3.49 14.60
N VAL A 179 2.32 -3.02 13.37
CA VAL A 179 3.66 -2.78 12.81
C VAL A 179 4.43 -1.77 13.65
N LEU A 180 3.81 -0.65 14.01
CA LEU A 180 4.44 0.38 14.84
C LEU A 180 4.78 -0.17 16.24
N ARG A 181 3.86 -0.92 16.86
CA ARG A 181 4.07 -1.57 18.15
C ARG A 181 5.27 -2.52 18.11
N VAL A 182 5.33 -3.42 17.12
CA VAL A 182 6.44 -4.38 16.96
C VAL A 182 7.75 -3.64 16.70
N LEU A 183 7.73 -2.56 15.90
CA LEU A 183 8.92 -1.77 15.63
C LEU A 183 9.43 -1.05 16.89
N MET A 184 8.55 -0.54 17.75
CA MET A 184 8.92 0.06 19.04
C MET A 184 9.47 -0.96 20.02
N GLU A 185 8.86 -2.15 20.12
CA GLU A 185 9.32 -3.25 20.99
C GLU A 185 10.73 -3.73 20.64
N GLN A 186 11.07 -3.76 19.35
CA GLN A 186 12.33 -4.29 18.83
C GLN A 186 13.34 -3.19 18.48
N TYR A 187 13.03 -1.95 18.82
CA TYR A 187 13.81 -0.80 18.39
C TYR A 187 15.26 -0.83 18.86
N ARG A 188 16.14 -0.49 17.94
CA ARG A 188 17.55 -0.16 18.18
C ARG A 188 17.99 0.93 17.20
N PRO A 189 19.01 1.75 17.55
CA PRO A 189 19.49 2.80 16.65
C PRO A 189 19.80 2.29 15.24
N GLY A 190 19.24 2.95 14.24
CA GLY A 190 19.43 2.59 12.83
C GLY A 190 18.56 1.45 12.29
N LEU A 191 17.75 0.78 13.13
CA LEU A 191 16.85 -0.27 12.69
C LEU A 191 15.75 0.32 11.79
N ARG A 192 15.55 -0.27 10.61
CA ARG A 192 14.45 0.00 9.71
C ARG A 192 13.48 -1.19 9.70
N LEU A 193 12.20 -0.92 9.38
CA LEU A 193 11.18 -1.97 9.35
C LEU A 193 11.60 -3.17 8.48
N GLY A 194 12.13 -2.91 7.29
CA GLY A 194 12.56 -3.98 6.41
C GLY A 194 13.71 -4.83 6.97
N ASP A 195 14.63 -4.23 7.74
CA ASP A 195 15.71 -4.96 8.40
C ASP A 195 15.18 -5.82 9.56
N LEU A 196 14.16 -5.33 10.27
CA LEU A 196 13.46 -6.09 11.30
C LEU A 196 12.74 -7.31 10.72
N ILE A 197 12.03 -7.14 9.60
CA ILE A 197 11.32 -8.22 8.91
C ILE A 197 12.29 -9.34 8.49
N GLU A 198 13.47 -8.99 7.96
CA GLU A 198 14.49 -9.99 7.60
C GLU A 198 15.03 -10.75 8.82
N GLN A 199 15.30 -10.04 9.92
CA GLN A 199 15.82 -10.65 11.15
C GLN A 199 14.83 -11.60 11.81
N MET A 200 13.54 -11.24 11.83
CA MET A 200 12.47 -12.09 12.38
C MET A 200 12.09 -13.26 11.46
N SER A 201 12.52 -13.28 10.23
CA SER A 201 11.94 -13.93 9.06
C SER A 201 10.56 -13.36 8.69
N ARG A 202 10.32 -13.22 7.38
CA ARG A 202 9.07 -12.65 6.83
C ARG A 202 7.84 -13.35 7.43
N LYS A 203 7.79 -14.67 7.38
CA LYS A 203 6.64 -15.45 7.86
C LYS A 203 6.29 -15.16 9.34
N LYS A 204 7.29 -15.08 10.22
CA LYS A 204 7.05 -14.78 11.65
C LYS A 204 6.55 -13.35 11.85
N PHE A 205 7.09 -12.40 11.07
CA PHE A 205 6.65 -11.02 11.13
C PHE A 205 5.20 -10.88 10.66
N ASP A 206 4.86 -11.49 9.51
CA ASP A 206 3.53 -11.42 8.93
C ASP A 206 2.46 -12.01 9.85
N ILE A 207 2.76 -13.14 10.52
CA ILE A 207 1.88 -13.72 11.56
C ILE A 207 1.67 -12.73 12.73
N LYS A 208 2.71 -12.00 13.14
CA LYS A 208 2.64 -11.06 14.27
C LYS A 208 1.83 -9.80 13.95
N VAL A 209 1.83 -9.34 12.71
CA VAL A 209 1.17 -8.10 12.29
C VAL A 209 -0.10 -8.30 11.46
N GLY A 210 -0.37 -9.49 10.99
CA GLY A 210 -1.58 -9.85 10.26
C GLY A 210 -2.87 -9.66 11.09
N PRO A 211 -4.02 -9.63 10.44
CA PRO A 211 -5.32 -9.48 11.09
C PRO A 211 -5.68 -10.67 11.97
#